data_87d973d78dd7f1d0aa6ec5bf8ae32e52
#
_entry.id   87d973d78dd7f1d0aa6ec5bf8ae32e52
#
_cell.length_a   1.000
_cell.length_b   1.000
_cell.length_c   1.000
_cell.angle_alpha   90.00
_cell.angle_beta   90.00
_cell.angle_gamma   90.00
#
_symmetry.space_group_name_H-M   'P 1'
#
loop_
_entity.id
_entity.type
_entity.pdbx_description
1 polymer ?
#
loop_
_entity_poly.entity_id
_entity_poly.type
_entity_poly.pdbx_seq_one_letter_code
_entity_poly.pdbx_strand_id
1 'polypeptide(L)'
;LISTAALLPFDQYFLDKVRQASRSINLADNTSFGVAVGKGEIILVKYPRNVNSALYQLGEGGTSMYLAGGLWIYGKIARDYRAVQTAGDLVETFIVMGVTTQILKRISGRESPYVSTQPGGAWRPLPSLKEYQSHVPRYDAFPSGHLATMMATVTVLHNNYPEKKWILPVGYSLMGMSAWAMMNTEVHWISDYPLALALGYISGKISTMRHNRSQSEVMKNRVLNPEMTP
;
A
#
# COMPACT_ATOMS: atom_id res chain seq x y z
N LEU A 1 2.85 -9.38 14.36
CA LEU A 1 1.82 -9.44 15.42
C LEU A 1 2.32 -8.91 16.76
N ILE A 2 3.50 -9.32 17.24
CA ILE A 2 4.06 -8.82 18.53
C ILE A 2 4.18 -7.29 18.52
N SER A 3 4.75 -6.71 17.46
CA SER A 3 4.87 -5.25 17.33
C SER A 3 3.52 -4.54 17.30
N THR A 4 2.52 -5.11 16.62
CA THR A 4 1.14 -4.62 16.62
C THR A 4 0.58 -4.62 18.05
N ALA A 5 0.67 -5.76 18.76
CA ALA A 5 0.15 -5.89 20.11
C ALA A 5 0.85 -4.91 21.10
N ALA A 6 2.14 -4.69 20.94
CA ALA A 6 2.90 -3.74 21.77
C ALA A 6 2.49 -2.27 21.55
N LEU A 7 1.97 -1.93 20.36
CA LEU A 7 1.56 -0.57 20.02
C LEU A 7 0.10 -0.27 20.38
N LEU A 8 -0.77 -1.28 20.52
CA LEU A 8 -2.20 -1.09 20.83
C LEU A 8 -2.48 -0.14 21.99
N PRO A 9 -1.79 -0.26 23.16
CA PRO A 9 -2.04 0.63 24.29
C PRO A 9 -1.69 2.10 24.01
N PHE A 10 -0.90 2.36 22.98
CA PHE A 10 -0.39 3.69 22.65
C PHE A 10 -1.11 4.33 21.47
N ASP A 11 -2.08 3.67 20.87
CA ASP A 11 -2.78 4.13 19.66
C ASP A 11 -3.35 5.55 19.82
N GLN A 12 -4.12 5.78 20.89
CA GLN A 12 -4.71 7.09 21.14
C GLN A 12 -3.64 8.14 21.41
N TYR A 13 -2.61 7.82 22.19
CA TYR A 13 -1.51 8.72 22.51
C TYR A 13 -0.79 9.19 21.22
N PHE A 14 -0.41 8.27 20.34
CA PHE A 14 0.28 8.64 19.10
C PHE A 14 -0.64 9.42 18.14
N LEU A 15 -1.91 9.04 18.04
CA LEU A 15 -2.89 9.77 17.24
C LEU A 15 -2.98 11.23 17.69
N ASP A 16 -3.15 11.48 19.00
CA ASP A 16 -3.27 12.83 19.57
C ASP A 16 -2.00 13.64 19.35
N LYS A 17 -0.81 13.02 19.51
CA LYS A 17 0.48 13.67 19.29
C LYS A 17 0.69 14.06 17.82
N VAL A 18 0.38 13.18 16.89
CA VAL A 18 0.48 13.47 15.45
C VAL A 18 -0.45 14.60 15.07
N ARG A 19 -1.70 14.59 15.53
CA ARG A 19 -2.68 15.65 15.25
C ARG A 19 -2.25 16.99 15.90
N GLN A 20 -1.76 16.96 17.12
CA GLN A 20 -1.23 18.16 17.77
C GLN A 20 -0.07 18.77 16.98
N ALA A 21 0.90 17.94 16.57
CA ALA A 21 2.04 18.40 15.78
C ALA A 21 1.62 18.89 14.38
N SER A 22 0.67 18.21 13.72
CA SER A 22 0.12 18.65 12.45
C SER A 22 -0.54 20.02 12.52
N ARG A 23 -1.33 20.27 13.58
CA ARG A 23 -1.95 21.59 13.83
C ARG A 23 -0.94 22.68 14.08
N SER A 24 0.17 22.39 14.77
CA SER A 24 1.22 23.39 15.03
C SER A 24 1.94 23.88 13.77
N ILE A 25 1.93 23.10 12.70
CA ILE A 25 2.49 23.46 11.39
C ILE A 25 1.41 23.80 10.34
N ASN A 26 0.15 23.98 10.77
CA ASN A 26 -1.01 24.24 9.91
C ASN A 26 -1.20 23.20 8.80
N LEU A 27 -0.86 21.94 9.05
CA LEU A 27 -1.15 20.86 8.13
C LEU A 27 -2.65 20.52 8.17
N ALA A 28 -3.31 20.51 7.00
CA ALA A 28 -4.73 20.16 6.92
C ALA A 28 -4.99 18.76 7.51
N ASP A 29 -6.04 18.63 8.32
CA ASP A 29 -6.47 17.37 8.96
C ASP A 29 -7.55 16.62 8.18
N ASN A 30 -7.77 17.01 6.92
CA ASN A 30 -8.73 16.39 6.01
C ASN A 30 -8.08 15.98 4.68
N THR A 31 -8.75 15.09 3.97
CA THR A 31 -8.45 14.79 2.58
C THR A 31 -9.36 15.61 1.65
N SER A 32 -8.75 16.28 0.66
CA SER A 32 -9.45 17.04 -0.37
C SER A 32 -8.87 16.72 -1.73
N PHE A 33 -9.71 16.23 -2.65
CA PHE A 33 -9.32 15.85 -4.00
C PHE A 33 -10.16 16.57 -5.04
N GLY A 34 -9.54 16.91 -6.18
CA GLY A 34 -10.22 17.28 -7.40
C GLY A 34 -10.25 16.10 -8.37
N VAL A 35 -11.20 16.12 -9.30
CA VAL A 35 -11.29 15.12 -10.37
C VAL A 35 -10.57 15.66 -11.59
N ALA A 36 -9.56 14.88 -12.07
CA ALA A 36 -8.84 15.20 -13.31
C ALA A 36 -9.46 14.47 -14.50
N VAL A 37 -9.81 13.19 -14.31
CA VAL A 37 -10.47 12.38 -15.35
C VAL A 37 -11.58 11.57 -14.70
N GLY A 38 -12.80 11.74 -15.18
CA GLY A 38 -13.98 11.05 -14.69
C GLY A 38 -15.21 11.94 -14.61
N LYS A 39 -16.38 11.35 -14.40
CA LYS A 39 -17.65 12.05 -14.21
C LYS A 39 -18.59 11.21 -13.33
N GLY A 40 -19.30 11.89 -12.42
CA GLY A 40 -20.22 11.22 -11.51
C GLY A 40 -19.51 10.23 -10.57
N GLU A 41 -19.97 8.99 -10.53
CA GLU A 41 -19.41 7.93 -9.67
C GLU A 41 -18.14 7.30 -10.25
N ILE A 42 -17.84 7.51 -11.54
CA ILE A 42 -16.66 6.94 -12.21
C ILE A 42 -15.55 7.98 -12.21
N ILE A 43 -14.66 7.91 -11.22
CA ILE A 43 -13.47 8.75 -11.12
C ILE A 43 -12.26 7.88 -11.47
N LEU A 44 -11.61 8.19 -12.61
CA LEU A 44 -10.43 7.48 -13.08
C LEU A 44 -9.15 8.09 -12.52
N VAL A 45 -9.06 9.43 -12.52
CA VAL A 45 -7.89 10.15 -12.00
C VAL A 45 -8.34 11.30 -11.12
N LYS A 46 -7.83 11.32 -9.89
CA LYS A 46 -7.99 12.43 -8.95
C LYS A 46 -6.64 13.07 -8.65
N TYR A 47 -6.67 14.36 -8.31
CA TYR A 47 -5.49 15.09 -7.87
C TYR A 47 -5.70 15.68 -6.46
N PRO A 48 -4.66 15.71 -5.63
CA PRO A 48 -4.75 16.24 -4.27
C PRO A 48 -4.84 17.77 -4.30
N ARG A 49 -5.67 18.36 -3.44
CA ARG A 49 -5.82 19.80 -3.27
C ARG A 49 -5.04 20.38 -2.10
N ASN A 50 -4.52 19.54 -1.22
CA ASN A 50 -3.65 19.93 -0.12
C ASN A 50 -2.53 18.91 0.08
N VAL A 51 -1.50 19.29 0.85
CA VAL A 51 -0.31 18.47 1.12
C VAL A 51 -0.69 17.14 1.79
N ASN A 52 -1.58 17.19 2.77
CA ASN A 52 -2.01 15.98 3.47
C ASN A 52 -2.66 14.97 2.52
N SER A 53 -3.50 15.45 1.58
CA SER A 53 -4.11 14.61 0.55
C SER A 53 -3.08 14.03 -0.42
N ALA A 54 -2.01 14.79 -0.75
CA ALA A 54 -0.93 14.29 -1.60
C ALA A 54 -0.18 13.13 -0.90
N LEU A 55 0.16 13.30 0.38
CA LEU A 55 0.81 12.27 1.18
C LEU A 55 -0.08 11.04 1.36
N TYR A 56 -1.37 11.24 1.60
CA TYR A 56 -2.36 10.17 1.69
C TYR A 56 -2.46 9.38 0.37
N GLN A 57 -2.53 10.09 -0.77
CA GLN A 57 -2.66 9.47 -2.10
C GLN A 57 -1.49 8.57 -2.48
N LEU A 58 -0.29 8.82 -1.94
CA LEU A 58 0.88 7.94 -2.19
C LEU A 58 0.63 6.49 -1.80
N GLY A 59 -0.15 6.26 -0.74
CA GLY A 59 -0.49 4.92 -0.27
C GLY A 59 -1.72 4.30 -0.95
N GLU A 60 -2.44 5.05 -1.78
CA GLU A 60 -3.57 4.50 -2.50
C GLU A 60 -3.13 3.52 -3.58
N GLY A 61 -3.87 2.42 -3.73
CA GLY A 61 -3.59 1.40 -4.74
C GLY A 61 -3.50 1.95 -6.16
N GLY A 62 -4.28 3.00 -6.47
CA GLY A 62 -4.23 3.70 -7.75
C GLY A 62 -2.84 4.22 -8.10
N THR A 63 -2.10 4.78 -7.14
CA THR A 63 -0.74 5.29 -7.36
C THR A 63 0.22 4.20 -7.81
N SER A 64 0.18 3.03 -7.16
CA SER A 64 1.00 1.87 -7.56
C SER A 64 0.60 1.34 -8.93
N MET A 65 -0.69 1.36 -9.27
CA MET A 65 -1.18 0.94 -10.59
C MET A 65 -0.78 1.93 -11.70
N TYR A 66 -0.78 3.24 -11.44
CA TYR A 66 -0.26 4.24 -12.39
C TYR A 66 1.24 4.05 -12.62
N LEU A 67 2.02 3.76 -11.55
CA LEU A 67 3.43 3.44 -11.68
C LEU A 67 3.65 2.17 -12.53
N ALA A 68 2.88 1.11 -12.28
CA ALA A 68 2.94 -0.11 -13.07
C ALA A 68 2.62 0.15 -14.55
N GLY A 69 1.55 0.90 -14.82
CA GLY A 69 1.18 1.29 -16.19
C GLY A 69 2.28 2.11 -16.88
N GLY A 70 2.84 3.09 -16.18
CA GLY A 70 3.96 3.91 -16.69
C GLY A 70 5.21 3.09 -17.01
N LEU A 71 5.60 2.18 -16.11
CA LEU A 71 6.72 1.26 -16.33
C LEU A 71 6.46 0.31 -17.50
N TRP A 72 5.24 -0.18 -17.65
CA TRP A 72 4.88 -1.04 -18.77
C TRP A 72 4.98 -0.29 -20.11
N ILE A 73 4.39 0.90 -20.21
CA ILE A 73 4.45 1.75 -21.41
C ILE A 73 5.90 2.09 -21.76
N TYR A 74 6.67 2.58 -20.79
CA TYR A 74 8.10 2.87 -20.95
C TYR A 74 8.87 1.65 -21.45
N GLY A 75 8.68 0.52 -20.78
CA GLY A 75 9.38 -0.72 -21.13
C GLY A 75 9.06 -1.22 -22.52
N LYS A 76 7.82 -1.05 -23.02
CA LYS A 76 7.45 -1.39 -24.41
C LYS A 76 8.08 -0.45 -25.41
N ILE A 77 8.09 0.86 -25.16
CA ILE A 77 8.66 1.86 -26.08
C ILE A 77 10.20 1.76 -26.11
N ALA A 78 10.83 1.70 -24.93
CA ALA A 78 12.27 1.64 -24.79
C ALA A 78 12.87 0.23 -25.01
N ARG A 79 12.04 -0.79 -25.21
CA ARG A 79 12.42 -2.21 -25.25
C ARG A 79 13.17 -2.66 -24.00
N ASP A 80 12.79 -2.09 -22.84
CA ASP A 80 13.33 -2.44 -21.52
C ASP A 80 12.48 -3.53 -20.88
N TYR A 81 12.91 -4.78 -21.03
CA TYR A 81 12.21 -5.94 -20.47
C TYR A 81 12.12 -5.90 -18.94
N ARG A 82 13.10 -5.29 -18.27
CA ARG A 82 13.12 -5.15 -16.80
C ARG A 82 11.99 -4.23 -16.33
N ALA A 83 11.72 -3.14 -17.04
CA ALA A 83 10.60 -2.26 -16.73
C ALA A 83 9.26 -2.96 -16.94
N VAL A 84 9.10 -3.73 -18.02
CA VAL A 84 7.89 -4.53 -18.27
C VAL A 84 7.69 -5.58 -17.17
N GLN A 85 8.75 -6.28 -16.79
CA GLN A 85 8.73 -7.24 -15.70
C GLN A 85 8.32 -6.60 -14.38
N THR A 86 8.94 -5.47 -14.03
CA THR A 86 8.63 -4.73 -12.80
C THR A 86 7.17 -4.31 -12.76
N ALA A 87 6.62 -3.89 -13.89
CA ALA A 87 5.19 -3.59 -14.00
C ALA A 87 4.31 -4.83 -13.69
N GLY A 88 4.67 -5.99 -14.23
CA GLY A 88 3.98 -7.26 -13.94
C GLY A 88 4.05 -7.65 -12.46
N ASP A 89 5.24 -7.56 -11.87
CA ASP A 89 5.47 -7.85 -10.45
C ASP A 89 4.65 -6.91 -9.53
N LEU A 90 4.53 -5.62 -9.89
CA LEU A 90 3.69 -4.67 -9.16
C LEU A 90 2.21 -5.04 -9.21
N VAL A 91 1.70 -5.41 -10.38
CA VAL A 91 0.28 -5.82 -10.55
C VAL A 91 0.01 -7.10 -9.76
N GLU A 92 0.84 -8.14 -9.90
CA GLU A 92 0.69 -9.39 -9.16
C GLU A 92 0.71 -9.14 -7.65
N THR A 93 1.69 -8.38 -7.18
CA THR A 93 1.85 -8.04 -5.76
C THR A 93 0.64 -7.28 -5.24
N PHE A 94 0.13 -6.31 -6.00
CA PHE A 94 -1.05 -5.53 -5.63
C PHE A 94 -2.29 -6.42 -5.47
N ILE A 95 -2.52 -7.35 -6.38
CA ILE A 95 -3.67 -8.27 -6.31
C ILE A 95 -3.55 -9.18 -5.07
N VAL A 96 -2.41 -9.85 -4.89
CA VAL A 96 -2.21 -10.79 -3.77
C VAL A 96 -2.30 -10.08 -2.44
N MET A 97 -1.58 -8.96 -2.29
CA MET A 97 -1.57 -8.15 -1.07
C MET A 97 -2.96 -7.56 -0.80
N GLY A 98 -3.64 -7.04 -1.84
CA GLY A 98 -4.97 -6.46 -1.72
C GLY A 98 -6.00 -7.47 -1.23
N VAL A 99 -6.05 -8.67 -1.82
CA VAL A 99 -6.93 -9.76 -1.37
C VAL A 99 -6.63 -10.15 0.08
N THR A 100 -5.35 -10.36 0.40
CA THR A 100 -4.93 -10.73 1.76
C THR A 100 -5.33 -9.66 2.79
N THR A 101 -5.09 -8.38 2.46
CA THR A 101 -5.45 -7.26 3.33
C THR A 101 -6.97 -7.18 3.53
N GLN A 102 -7.77 -7.36 2.48
CA GLN A 102 -9.23 -7.34 2.58
C GLN A 102 -9.79 -8.48 3.42
N ILE A 103 -9.19 -9.67 3.32
CA ILE A 103 -9.56 -10.80 4.20
C ILE A 103 -9.27 -10.47 5.66
N LEU A 104 -8.07 -9.96 5.95
CA LEU A 104 -7.68 -9.60 7.31
C LEU A 104 -8.51 -8.46 7.90
N LYS A 105 -8.89 -7.46 7.11
CA LYS A 105 -9.80 -6.38 7.51
C LYS A 105 -11.16 -6.93 7.96
N ARG A 106 -11.71 -7.89 7.25
CA ARG A 106 -12.97 -8.53 7.63
C ARG A 106 -12.83 -9.43 8.85
N ILE A 107 -11.72 -10.15 8.98
CA ILE A 107 -11.45 -10.97 10.16
C ILE A 107 -11.29 -10.09 11.40
N SER A 108 -10.62 -8.96 11.30
CA SER A 108 -10.35 -8.05 12.42
C SER A 108 -11.55 -7.15 12.75
N GLY A 109 -12.19 -6.58 11.72
CA GLY A 109 -13.32 -5.67 11.87
C GLY A 109 -13.00 -4.44 12.74
N ARG A 110 -11.81 -3.84 12.59
CA ARG A 110 -11.36 -2.75 13.46
C ARG A 110 -11.88 -1.40 12.98
N GLU A 111 -12.38 -0.57 13.90
CA GLU A 111 -12.80 0.81 13.62
C GLU A 111 -11.62 1.72 13.29
N SER A 112 -11.80 2.58 12.28
CA SER A 112 -10.93 3.73 12.04
C SER A 112 -11.09 4.78 13.13
N PRO A 113 -10.02 5.56 13.45
CA PRO A 113 -10.07 6.58 14.51
C PRO A 113 -11.26 7.54 14.40
N TYR A 114 -11.56 8.07 13.20
CA TYR A 114 -12.61 9.08 13.01
C TYR A 114 -14.07 8.60 13.22
N VAL A 115 -14.29 7.29 13.29
CA VAL A 115 -15.59 6.69 13.63
C VAL A 115 -15.54 5.87 14.90
N SER A 116 -14.42 5.93 15.62
CA SER A 116 -14.19 5.07 16.76
C SER A 116 -15.15 5.36 17.92
N THR A 117 -15.66 4.31 18.52
CA THR A 117 -16.58 4.37 19.67
C THR A 117 -15.85 4.25 21.00
N GLN A 118 -14.52 4.01 20.97
CA GLN A 118 -13.66 3.91 22.15
C GLN A 118 -12.20 4.18 21.79
N PRO A 119 -11.33 4.58 22.72
CA PRO A 119 -9.90 4.75 22.49
C PRO A 119 -9.26 3.49 21.88
N GLY A 120 -8.47 3.65 20.81
CA GLY A 120 -7.86 2.54 20.08
C GLY A 120 -8.80 1.79 19.12
N GLY A 121 -10.08 2.22 19.00
CA GLY A 121 -11.09 1.64 18.11
C GLY A 121 -11.64 0.29 18.59
N ALA A 122 -12.93 0.07 18.40
CA ALA A 122 -13.54 -1.24 18.69
C ALA A 122 -13.17 -2.26 17.61
N TRP A 123 -13.14 -3.53 18.01
CA TRP A 123 -12.92 -4.67 17.14
C TRP A 123 -14.25 -5.42 16.98
N ARG A 124 -14.75 -5.52 15.77
CA ARG A 124 -16.01 -6.20 15.40
C ARG A 124 -15.73 -7.22 14.31
N PRO A 125 -15.14 -8.37 14.68
CA PRO A 125 -14.71 -9.38 13.72
C PRO A 125 -15.88 -9.95 12.92
N LEU A 126 -15.59 -10.29 11.66
CA LEU A 126 -16.51 -11.00 10.76
C LEU A 126 -17.87 -10.30 10.56
N PRO A 127 -17.93 -9.00 10.26
CA PRO A 127 -19.20 -8.34 9.94
C PRO A 127 -19.85 -9.01 8.72
N SER A 128 -21.17 -8.94 8.62
CA SER A 128 -21.86 -9.37 7.40
C SER A 128 -21.39 -8.52 6.20
N LEU A 129 -21.49 -9.07 4.99
CA LEU A 129 -21.10 -8.34 3.78
C LEU A 129 -21.88 -7.03 3.64
N LYS A 130 -23.16 -7.03 3.94
CA LYS A 130 -24.02 -5.85 3.90
C LYS A 130 -23.56 -4.79 4.90
N GLU A 131 -23.29 -5.20 6.14
CA GLU A 131 -22.82 -4.30 7.20
C GLU A 131 -21.46 -3.69 6.86
N TYR A 132 -20.52 -4.50 6.39
CA TYR A 132 -19.22 -4.04 5.96
C TYR A 132 -19.34 -2.99 4.83
N GLN A 133 -20.12 -3.27 3.80
CA GLN A 133 -20.28 -2.37 2.66
C GLN A 133 -20.98 -1.06 3.02
N SER A 134 -21.92 -1.10 3.95
CA SER A 134 -22.66 0.08 4.40
C SER A 134 -21.85 0.98 5.34
N HIS A 135 -20.88 0.43 6.06
CA HIS A 135 -20.14 1.13 7.12
C HIS A 135 -18.63 0.79 7.09
N VAL A 136 -18.01 0.81 5.92
CA VAL A 136 -16.61 0.43 5.72
C VAL A 136 -15.66 0.94 6.82
N PRO A 137 -15.68 2.22 7.24
CA PRO A 137 -14.77 2.73 8.25
C PRO A 137 -14.88 2.10 9.64
N ARG A 138 -15.99 1.43 9.92
CA ARG A 138 -16.19 0.68 11.18
C ARG A 138 -15.45 -0.64 11.24
N TYR A 139 -14.86 -1.09 10.12
CA TYR A 139 -14.37 -2.47 9.99
C TYR A 139 -13.03 -2.58 9.27
N ASP A 140 -12.48 -1.48 8.73
CA ASP A 140 -11.39 -1.60 7.77
C ASP A 140 -10.06 -0.93 8.18
N ALA A 141 -9.90 -0.55 9.46
CA ALA A 141 -8.66 0.06 9.91
C ALA A 141 -7.47 -0.91 9.90
N PHE A 142 -7.66 -2.15 10.31
CA PHE A 142 -6.56 -3.11 10.49
C PHE A 142 -6.59 -4.27 9.50
N PRO A 143 -5.44 -4.55 8.85
CA PRO A 143 -4.22 -3.77 8.78
C PRO A 143 -4.33 -2.61 7.76
N SER A 144 -3.39 -1.65 7.81
CA SER A 144 -3.36 -0.53 6.86
C SER A 144 -3.09 -0.97 5.42
N GLY A 145 -4.09 -0.82 4.55
CA GLY A 145 -3.93 -1.11 3.12
C GLY A 145 -2.93 -0.18 2.43
N HIS A 146 -2.90 1.09 2.81
CA HIS A 146 -2.00 2.10 2.27
C HIS A 146 -0.53 1.73 2.50
N LEU A 147 -0.15 1.44 3.75
CA LEU A 147 1.24 1.08 4.04
C LEU A 147 1.64 -0.28 3.48
N ALA A 148 0.72 -1.23 3.41
CA ALA A 148 0.96 -2.51 2.75
C ALA A 148 1.27 -2.29 1.25
N THR A 149 0.49 -1.45 0.56
CA THR A 149 0.71 -1.10 -0.86
C THR A 149 2.05 -0.40 -1.07
N MET A 150 2.37 0.61 -0.25
CA MET A 150 3.65 1.32 -0.38
C MET A 150 4.84 0.40 -0.13
N MET A 151 4.80 -0.41 0.92
CA MET A 151 5.88 -1.35 1.24
C MET A 151 6.06 -2.39 0.13
N ALA A 152 4.96 -2.92 -0.41
CA ALA A 152 4.99 -3.84 -1.55
C ALA A 152 5.65 -3.18 -2.78
N THR A 153 5.25 -1.96 -3.12
CA THR A 153 5.80 -1.19 -4.24
C THR A 153 7.30 -0.95 -4.06
N VAL A 154 7.72 -0.45 -2.89
CA VAL A 154 9.14 -0.19 -2.59
C VAL A 154 9.95 -1.49 -2.65
N THR A 155 9.42 -2.60 -2.14
CA THR A 155 10.08 -3.91 -2.16
C THR A 155 10.27 -4.41 -3.59
N VAL A 156 9.23 -4.34 -4.43
CA VAL A 156 9.31 -4.74 -5.85
C VAL A 156 10.34 -3.89 -6.60
N LEU A 157 10.27 -2.56 -6.45
CA LEU A 157 11.22 -1.65 -7.10
C LEU A 157 12.65 -1.93 -6.66
N HIS A 158 12.90 -2.08 -5.35
CA HIS A 158 14.24 -2.36 -4.83
C HIS A 158 14.78 -3.71 -5.31
N ASN A 159 13.96 -4.75 -5.32
CA ASN A 159 14.41 -6.07 -5.77
C ASN A 159 14.71 -6.11 -7.27
N ASN A 160 13.96 -5.36 -8.08
CA ASN A 160 14.17 -5.29 -9.51
C ASN A 160 15.24 -4.28 -9.92
N TYR A 161 15.56 -3.29 -9.08
CA TYR A 161 16.60 -2.27 -9.32
C TYR A 161 17.56 -2.13 -8.13
N PRO A 162 18.29 -3.20 -7.74
CA PRO A 162 19.13 -3.20 -6.54
C PRO A 162 20.30 -2.22 -6.60
N GLU A 163 20.73 -1.81 -7.81
CA GLU A 163 21.74 -0.80 -8.01
C GLU A 163 21.26 0.63 -7.70
N LYS A 164 19.95 0.86 -7.67
CA LYS A 164 19.33 2.16 -7.37
C LYS A 164 19.19 2.33 -5.85
N LYS A 165 20.30 2.61 -5.17
CA LYS A 165 20.37 2.71 -3.70
C LYS A 165 19.40 3.70 -3.06
N TRP A 166 18.94 4.71 -3.81
CA TRP A 166 18.01 5.73 -3.36
C TRP A 166 16.56 5.22 -3.16
N ILE A 167 16.18 4.10 -3.77
CA ILE A 167 14.80 3.55 -3.69
C ILE A 167 14.37 3.33 -2.24
N LEU A 168 15.21 2.71 -1.42
CA LEU A 168 14.85 2.44 -0.02
C LEU A 168 14.70 3.72 0.81
N PRO A 169 15.70 4.62 0.90
CA PRO A 169 15.56 5.81 1.73
C PRO A 169 14.41 6.71 1.27
N VAL A 170 14.24 6.92 -0.03
CA VAL A 170 13.11 7.70 -0.56
C VAL A 170 11.78 7.01 -0.29
N GLY A 171 11.69 5.71 -0.58
CA GLY A 171 10.47 4.93 -0.35
C GLY A 171 10.04 4.92 1.12
N TYR A 172 10.96 4.72 2.05
CA TYR A 172 10.67 4.73 3.48
C TYR A 172 10.32 6.13 4.00
N SER A 173 10.95 7.18 3.47
CA SER A 173 10.59 8.56 3.82
C SER A 173 9.17 8.90 3.37
N LEU A 174 8.81 8.59 2.13
CA LEU A 174 7.45 8.78 1.60
C LEU A 174 6.42 7.96 2.40
N MET A 175 6.77 6.73 2.77
CA MET A 175 5.93 5.86 3.59
C MET A 175 5.70 6.43 5.00
N GLY A 176 6.74 6.97 5.65
CA GLY A 176 6.62 7.65 6.93
C GLY A 176 5.73 8.89 6.86
N MET A 177 5.88 9.69 5.80
CA MET A 177 5.01 10.86 5.56
C MET A 177 3.55 10.46 5.30
N SER A 178 3.32 9.39 4.54
CA SER A 178 1.97 8.85 4.30
C SER A 178 1.36 8.29 5.60
N ALA A 179 2.14 7.58 6.44
CA ALA A 179 1.71 7.11 7.73
C ALA A 179 1.26 8.26 8.65
N TRP A 180 2.05 9.34 8.66
CA TRP A 180 1.70 10.58 9.36
C TRP A 180 0.38 11.16 8.86
N ALA A 181 0.22 11.30 7.54
CA ALA A 181 -0.99 11.84 6.93
C ALA A 181 -2.25 11.02 7.27
N MET A 182 -2.14 9.69 7.31
CA MET A 182 -3.24 8.80 7.67
C MET A 182 -3.64 8.90 9.14
N MET A 183 -2.69 9.11 10.06
CA MET A 183 -3.01 9.39 11.45
C MET A 183 -3.60 10.80 11.62
N ASN A 184 -3.08 11.80 10.91
CA ASN A 184 -3.60 13.15 10.93
C ASN A 184 -5.06 13.24 10.44
N THR A 185 -5.44 12.41 9.47
CA THR A 185 -6.83 12.30 8.96
C THR A 185 -7.67 11.26 9.70
N GLU A 186 -7.17 10.70 10.79
CA GLU A 186 -7.88 9.73 11.63
C GLU A 186 -8.35 8.46 10.87
N VAL A 187 -7.61 8.03 9.83
CA VAL A 187 -7.96 6.82 9.05
C VAL A 187 -7.38 5.56 9.66
N HIS A 188 -6.16 5.63 10.19
CA HIS A 188 -5.46 4.48 10.77
C HIS A 188 -4.84 4.78 12.13
N TRP A 189 -4.75 3.75 12.96
CA TRP A 189 -4.00 3.71 14.21
C TRP A 189 -2.54 3.35 13.93
N ILE A 190 -1.61 3.72 14.81
CA ILE A 190 -0.20 3.35 14.63
C ILE A 190 0.01 1.83 14.68
N SER A 191 -0.77 1.11 15.47
CA SER A 191 -0.70 -0.34 15.58
C SER A 191 -1.21 -1.09 14.33
N ASP A 192 -1.89 -0.40 13.38
CA ASP A 192 -2.29 -0.97 12.09
C ASP A 192 -1.11 -1.13 11.12
N TYR A 193 0.03 -0.49 11.41
CA TYR A 193 1.17 -0.39 10.48
C TYR A 193 2.10 -1.60 10.47
N PRO A 194 2.52 -2.19 11.61
CA PRO A 194 3.52 -3.25 11.59
C PRO A 194 3.13 -4.47 10.76
N LEU A 195 1.88 -4.92 10.87
CA LEU A 195 1.39 -6.04 10.06
C LEU A 195 1.28 -5.65 8.59
N ALA A 196 0.83 -4.43 8.29
CA ALA A 196 0.74 -3.92 6.93
C ALA A 196 2.11 -3.91 6.23
N LEU A 197 3.15 -3.41 6.91
CA LEU A 197 4.52 -3.41 6.40
C LEU A 197 5.03 -4.84 6.15
N ALA A 198 4.78 -5.77 7.09
CA ALA A 198 5.17 -7.16 6.91
C ALA A 198 4.48 -7.81 5.70
N LEU A 199 3.17 -7.59 5.53
CA LEU A 199 2.40 -8.11 4.41
C LEU A 199 2.90 -7.55 3.07
N GLY A 200 3.13 -6.24 2.99
CA GLY A 200 3.66 -5.59 1.79
C GLY A 200 5.03 -6.11 1.42
N TYR A 201 5.94 -6.23 2.41
CA TYR A 201 7.28 -6.76 2.20
C TYR A 201 7.26 -8.21 1.70
N ILE A 202 6.50 -9.09 2.36
CA ILE A 202 6.40 -10.51 2.01
C ILE A 202 5.80 -10.66 0.61
N SER A 203 4.73 -9.95 0.28
CA SER A 203 4.08 -10.01 -1.03
C SER A 203 5.03 -9.56 -2.15
N GLY A 204 5.73 -8.44 -1.95
CA GLY A 204 6.71 -7.94 -2.93
C GLY A 204 7.90 -8.89 -3.11
N LYS A 205 8.37 -9.53 -2.03
CA LYS A 205 9.43 -10.54 -2.09
C LYS A 205 8.98 -11.78 -2.87
N ILE A 206 7.81 -12.31 -2.59
CA ILE A 206 7.31 -13.53 -3.25
C ILE A 206 7.17 -13.30 -4.76
N SER A 207 6.55 -12.19 -5.19
CA SER A 207 6.35 -11.88 -6.61
C SER A 207 7.69 -11.83 -7.36
N THR A 208 8.65 -11.03 -6.87
CA THR A 208 9.96 -10.89 -7.51
C THR A 208 10.79 -12.18 -7.48
N MET A 209 10.71 -12.99 -6.41
CA MET A 209 11.43 -14.28 -6.32
C MET A 209 10.88 -15.32 -7.29
N ARG A 210 9.57 -15.39 -7.45
CA ARG A 210 8.93 -16.32 -8.39
C ARG A 210 9.36 -16.03 -9.82
N HIS A 211 9.39 -14.76 -10.19
CA HIS A 211 9.82 -14.34 -11.51
C HIS A 211 11.28 -14.70 -11.80
N ASN A 212 12.20 -14.38 -10.87
CA ASN A 212 13.62 -14.70 -10.99
C ASN A 212 13.87 -16.21 -11.11
N ARG A 213 13.11 -17.03 -10.37
CA ARG A 213 13.18 -18.49 -10.45
C ARG A 213 12.75 -19.01 -11.81
N SER A 214 11.61 -18.51 -12.32
CA SER A 214 11.10 -18.91 -13.64
C SER A 214 12.11 -18.56 -14.75
N GLN A 215 12.73 -17.38 -14.71
CA GLN A 215 13.76 -17.02 -15.69
C GLN A 215 14.98 -17.92 -15.62
N SER A 216 15.43 -18.25 -14.41
CA SER A 216 16.60 -19.13 -14.24
C SER A 216 16.32 -20.56 -14.74
N GLU A 217 15.11 -21.07 -14.54
CA GLU A 217 14.68 -22.38 -15.07
C GLU A 217 14.60 -22.40 -16.61
N VAL A 218 14.04 -21.33 -17.20
CA VAL A 218 13.99 -21.18 -18.67
C VAL A 218 15.39 -21.12 -19.25
N MET A 219 16.31 -20.34 -18.65
CA MET A 219 17.71 -20.30 -19.08
C MET A 219 18.41 -21.65 -18.97
N LYS A 220 18.21 -22.34 -17.84
CA LYS A 220 18.77 -23.68 -17.62
C LYS A 220 18.28 -24.69 -18.67
N ASN A 221 16.97 -24.66 -18.98
CA ASN A 221 16.39 -25.54 -19.99
C ASN A 221 16.90 -25.22 -21.41
N ARG A 222 17.12 -23.94 -21.76
CA ARG A 222 17.75 -23.55 -23.03
C ARG A 222 19.19 -24.04 -23.18
N VAL A 223 19.95 -24.00 -22.08
CA VAL A 223 21.34 -24.50 -22.08
C VAL A 223 21.38 -26.02 -22.21
N LEU A 224 20.45 -26.72 -21.54
CA LEU A 224 20.41 -28.20 -21.58
C LEU A 224 19.78 -28.78 -22.85
N ASN A 225 18.92 -28.02 -23.53
CA ASN A 225 18.19 -28.45 -24.73
C ASN A 225 18.24 -27.36 -25.82
N PRO A 226 19.41 -27.12 -26.46
CA PRO A 226 19.58 -26.03 -27.42
C PRO A 226 18.72 -26.21 -28.69
N GLU A 227 18.24 -27.44 -28.98
CA GLU A 227 17.43 -27.75 -30.15
C GLU A 227 15.92 -27.37 -30.02
N MET A 228 15.47 -26.92 -28.81
CA MET A 228 14.07 -26.54 -28.58
C MET A 228 13.83 -25.02 -28.65
N THR A 229 14.73 -24.27 -29.28
CA THR A 229 14.50 -22.83 -29.55
C THR A 229 13.88 -22.68 -30.93
N PRO A 230 12.67 -22.05 -31.03
CA PRO A 230 12.06 -21.77 -32.34
C PRO A 230 12.85 -20.75 -33.13
#